data_bb24a6df4e963cb24fe01ec7e3140f23
#
_entry.id   bb24a6df4e963cb24fe01ec7e3140f23
#
_cell.length_a   1.000
_cell.length_b   1.000
_cell.length_c   1.000
_cell.angle_alpha   90.00
_cell.angle_beta   90.00
_cell.angle_gamma   90.00
#
_symmetry.space_group_name_H-M   'P 1'
#
loop_
_entity.id
_entity.type
_entity.pdbx_description
1 polymer ?
#
loop_
_entity_poly.entity_id
_entity_poly.type
_entity_poly.pdbx_seq_one_letter_code
_entity_poly.pdbx_strand_id
1 'polypeptide(L)'
;MLVVSGIILTCLSGLLLTGVIGTRFSWTERIGLSFPLGMTLQTVVMALLDLMHIPLTSFSVLSAGAVTFALLMFIVARYRGFESFRITSAMLDDWKQANLVWVLLIILIGYCEYMNFSKCMFFPPSDRDSLAAFDTLGFVAAQDHTYMRMSLFDTDYNPSIHRAGGSIAYAPFVQMSYAYVYILGAETSKSIPALMYLFFVIAFYGILRRNTGKTVAALSTLFMMMAPEMLAFSSLSTTNVMQLSLIHI
;
A
#
# COMPACT_ATOMS: atom_id res chain seq x y z
N MET A 1 8.05 7.44 -14.93
CA MET A 1 9.03 6.36 -14.75
C MET A 1 9.45 6.19 -13.30
N LEU A 2 9.79 7.27 -12.57
CA LEU A 2 10.18 7.20 -11.13
C LEU A 2 9.10 6.60 -10.22
N VAL A 3 7.82 6.91 -10.45
CA VAL A 3 6.69 6.35 -9.66
C VAL A 3 6.69 4.82 -9.71
N VAL A 4 6.82 4.24 -10.90
CA VAL A 4 6.83 2.78 -11.09
C VAL A 4 8.03 2.15 -10.39
N SER A 5 9.23 2.73 -10.55
CA SER A 5 10.44 2.26 -9.85
C SER A 5 10.28 2.33 -8.33
N GLY A 6 9.68 3.41 -7.82
CA GLY A 6 9.42 3.58 -6.41
C GLY A 6 8.44 2.54 -5.87
N ILE A 7 7.33 2.29 -6.58
CA ILE A 7 6.36 1.26 -6.20
C ILE A 7 7.00 -0.13 -6.20
N ILE A 8 7.80 -0.45 -7.21
CA ILE A 8 8.52 -1.74 -7.26
C ILE A 8 9.48 -1.88 -6.07
N LEU A 9 10.27 -0.84 -5.78
CA LEU A 9 11.18 -0.84 -4.63
C LEU A 9 10.43 -1.03 -3.31
N THR A 10 9.29 -0.37 -3.16
CA THR A 10 8.40 -0.51 -2.00
C THR A 10 7.88 -1.94 -1.87
N CYS A 11 7.36 -2.54 -2.94
CA CYS A 11 6.90 -3.94 -2.95
C CYS A 11 8.02 -4.92 -2.60
N LEU A 12 9.21 -4.75 -3.17
CA LEU A 12 10.36 -5.61 -2.90
C LEU A 12 10.83 -5.49 -1.44
N SER A 13 10.87 -4.28 -0.90
CA SER A 13 11.21 -4.04 0.51
C SER A 13 10.21 -4.70 1.46
N GLY A 14 8.92 -4.56 1.18
CA GLY A 14 7.89 -5.23 1.96
C GLY A 14 7.91 -6.75 1.81
N LEU A 15 8.21 -7.29 0.63
CA LEU A 15 8.38 -8.71 0.43
C LEU A 15 9.52 -9.26 1.30
N LEU A 16 10.67 -8.59 1.33
CA LEU A 16 11.79 -8.96 2.21
C LEU A 16 11.38 -8.88 3.69
N LEU A 17 10.64 -7.85 4.06
CA LEU A 17 10.15 -7.68 5.43
C LEU A 17 9.25 -8.85 5.85
N THR A 18 8.40 -9.40 4.97
CA THR A 18 7.61 -10.61 5.27
C THR A 18 8.51 -11.81 5.60
N GLY A 19 9.68 -11.91 5.00
CA GLY A 19 10.67 -12.95 5.30
C GLY A 19 11.32 -12.78 6.68
N VAL A 20 11.47 -11.54 7.13
CA VAL A 20 12.00 -11.22 8.48
C VAL A 20 10.95 -11.51 9.55
N ILE A 21 9.70 -11.07 9.34
CA ILE A 21 8.62 -11.17 10.33
C ILE A 21 8.15 -12.62 10.51
N GLY A 22 7.97 -13.37 9.45
CA GLY A 22 7.37 -14.69 9.55
C GLY A 22 7.82 -15.69 8.49
N THR A 23 8.21 -16.89 8.95
CA THR A 23 8.55 -18.02 8.08
C THR A 23 7.33 -18.80 7.59
N ARG A 24 6.16 -18.61 8.21
CA ARG A 24 4.94 -19.39 7.98
C ARG A 24 3.99 -18.83 6.93
N PHE A 25 4.31 -17.65 6.35
CA PHE A 25 3.46 -17.07 5.31
C PHE A 25 3.57 -17.87 4.00
N SER A 26 2.43 -18.17 3.39
CA SER A 26 2.39 -18.65 2.02
C SER A 26 2.87 -17.58 1.03
N TRP A 27 3.23 -17.96 -0.18
CA TRP A 27 3.64 -16.98 -1.20
C TRP A 27 2.54 -15.97 -1.52
N THR A 28 1.28 -16.41 -1.57
CA THR A 28 0.14 -15.51 -1.82
C THR A 28 0.01 -14.48 -0.71
N GLU A 29 0.16 -14.89 0.56
CA GLU A 29 0.16 -13.97 1.69
C GLU A 29 1.35 -12.99 1.65
N ARG A 30 2.54 -13.49 1.30
CA ARG A 30 3.74 -12.64 1.16
C ARG A 30 3.57 -11.59 0.09
N ILE A 31 3.04 -11.98 -1.08
CA ILE A 31 2.74 -11.04 -2.15
C ILE A 31 1.70 -10.02 -1.67
N GLY A 32 0.59 -10.48 -1.09
CA GLY A 32 -0.47 -9.60 -0.62
C GLY A 32 -0.04 -8.64 0.51
N LEU A 33 0.92 -9.04 1.34
CA LEU A 33 1.45 -8.19 2.41
C LEU A 33 2.61 -7.28 1.93
N SER A 34 3.19 -7.54 0.76
CA SER A 34 4.40 -6.85 0.31
C SER A 34 4.20 -5.34 0.14
N PHE A 35 3.15 -4.90 -0.52
CA PHE A 35 2.94 -3.47 -0.73
C PHE A 35 2.53 -2.73 0.56
N PRO A 36 1.56 -3.19 1.37
CA PRO A 36 1.21 -2.54 2.63
C PRO A 36 2.40 -2.41 3.60
N LEU A 37 3.16 -3.49 3.80
CA LEU A 37 4.33 -3.47 4.68
C LEU A 37 5.47 -2.61 4.11
N GLY A 38 5.69 -2.67 2.81
CA GLY A 38 6.68 -1.83 2.14
C GLY A 38 6.33 -0.36 2.24
N MET A 39 5.04 -0.02 2.08
CA MET A 39 4.56 1.36 2.20
C MET A 39 4.67 1.88 3.64
N THR A 40 4.33 1.04 4.63
CA THR A 40 4.54 1.37 6.05
C THR A 40 6.01 1.66 6.34
N LEU A 41 6.91 0.81 5.84
CA LEU A 41 8.34 1.01 6.02
C LEU A 41 8.82 2.31 5.33
N GLN A 42 8.35 2.56 4.11
CA GLN A 42 8.71 3.76 3.35
C GLN A 42 8.24 5.04 4.04
N THR A 43 7.03 5.04 4.60
CA THR A 43 6.52 6.21 5.35
C THR A 43 7.30 6.45 6.65
N VAL A 44 7.72 5.38 7.34
CA VAL A 44 8.62 5.51 8.50
C VAL A 44 9.97 6.11 8.08
N VAL A 45 10.55 5.66 6.98
CA VAL A 45 11.80 6.21 6.44
C VAL A 45 11.64 7.70 6.08
N MET A 46 10.56 8.08 5.42
CA MET A 46 10.25 9.48 5.11
C MET A 46 10.09 10.32 6.38
N ALA A 47 9.40 9.80 7.40
CA ALA A 47 9.25 10.49 8.68
C ALA A 47 10.62 10.71 9.37
N LEU A 48 11.51 9.72 9.32
CA LEU A 48 12.87 9.87 9.86
C LEU A 48 13.69 10.91 9.08
N LEU A 49 13.61 10.93 7.75
CA LEU A 49 14.28 11.96 6.94
C LEU A 49 13.78 13.36 7.33
N ASP A 50 12.47 13.54 7.46
CA ASP A 50 11.86 14.83 7.82
C ASP A 50 12.22 15.27 9.25
N LEU A 51 12.28 14.35 10.22
CA LEU A 51 12.80 14.60 11.56
C LEU A 51 14.27 15.03 11.56
N MET A 52 15.08 14.48 10.66
CA MET A 52 16.49 14.86 10.49
C MET A 52 16.65 16.13 9.66
N HIS A 53 15.56 16.82 9.32
CA HIS A 53 15.55 18.02 8.48
C HIS A 53 16.10 17.79 7.06
N ILE A 54 16.06 16.55 6.55
CA ILE A 54 16.44 16.22 5.18
C ILE A 54 15.21 16.43 4.28
N PRO A 55 15.28 17.27 3.25
CA PRO A 55 14.14 17.57 2.41
C PRO A 55 13.66 16.30 1.66
N LEU A 56 12.34 16.13 1.62
CA LEU A 56 11.68 14.98 0.98
C LEU A 56 11.64 15.17 -0.54
N THR A 57 12.77 14.99 -1.19
CA THR A 57 12.91 15.01 -2.65
C THR A 57 12.85 13.59 -3.22
N SER A 58 12.61 13.44 -4.52
CA SER A 58 12.64 12.13 -5.19
C SER A 58 14.00 11.42 -4.98
N PHE A 59 15.09 12.17 -4.97
CA PHE A 59 16.43 11.62 -4.74
C PHE A 59 16.60 11.11 -3.30
N SER A 60 16.28 11.94 -2.29
CA SER A 60 16.45 11.54 -0.88
C SER A 60 15.56 10.36 -0.50
N VAL A 61 14.30 10.37 -0.96
CA VAL A 61 13.31 9.33 -0.67
C VAL A 61 13.66 8.00 -1.34
N LEU A 62 14.06 8.01 -2.62
CA LEU A 62 14.48 6.79 -3.33
C LEU A 62 15.81 6.26 -2.81
N SER A 63 16.78 7.14 -2.51
CA SER A 63 18.08 6.72 -1.96
C SER A 63 17.91 6.07 -0.58
N ALA A 64 17.13 6.66 0.31
CA ALA A 64 16.84 6.09 1.61
C ALA A 64 16.05 4.77 1.51
N GLY A 65 15.09 4.68 0.57
CA GLY A 65 14.39 3.44 0.25
C GLY A 65 15.34 2.35 -0.25
N ALA A 66 16.29 2.68 -1.12
CA ALA A 66 17.30 1.74 -1.63
C ALA A 66 18.26 1.26 -0.51
N VAL A 67 18.67 2.15 0.38
CA VAL A 67 19.47 1.79 1.56
C VAL A 67 18.69 0.85 2.47
N THR A 68 17.42 1.16 2.73
CA THR A 68 16.53 0.30 3.53
C THR A 68 16.35 -1.08 2.91
N PHE A 69 16.16 -1.15 1.59
CA PHE A 69 16.10 -2.40 0.85
C PHE A 69 17.40 -3.20 0.98
N ALA A 70 18.56 -2.55 0.81
CA ALA A 70 19.86 -3.20 0.95
C ALA A 70 20.09 -3.73 2.37
N LEU A 71 19.69 -2.98 3.41
CA LEU A 71 19.73 -3.43 4.80
C LEU A 71 18.84 -4.65 5.03
N LEU A 72 17.62 -4.66 4.52
CA LEU A 72 16.73 -5.82 4.61
C LEU A 72 17.30 -7.04 3.88
N MET A 73 17.87 -6.85 2.70
CA MET A 73 18.58 -7.92 1.97
C MET A 73 19.72 -8.50 2.79
N PHE A 74 20.53 -7.64 3.41
CA PHE A 74 21.62 -8.08 4.30
C PHE A 74 21.08 -8.85 5.51
N ILE A 75 20.03 -8.37 6.17
CA ILE A 75 19.40 -9.04 7.32
C ILE A 75 18.87 -10.42 6.92
N VAL A 76 18.14 -10.50 5.80
CA VAL A 76 17.61 -11.78 5.29
C VAL A 76 18.76 -12.75 4.97
N ALA A 77 19.77 -12.29 4.24
CA ALA A 77 20.91 -13.12 3.86
C ALA A 77 21.69 -13.63 5.09
N ARG A 78 21.86 -12.77 6.11
CA ARG A 78 22.69 -13.08 7.28
C ARG A 78 22.01 -13.95 8.34
N TYR A 79 20.71 -13.74 8.58
CA TYR A 79 20.00 -14.31 9.72
C TYR A 79 18.91 -15.30 9.38
N ARG A 80 18.29 -15.21 8.23
CA ARG A 80 17.14 -16.05 7.85
C ARG A 80 17.45 -17.00 6.70
N GLY A 81 18.41 -16.65 5.84
CA GLY A 81 18.63 -17.33 4.57
C GLY A 81 17.47 -17.12 3.59
N PHE A 82 17.72 -17.35 2.32
CA PHE A 82 16.71 -17.25 1.27
C PHE A 82 15.80 -18.49 1.19
N GLU A 83 15.96 -19.48 2.06
CA GLU A 83 15.12 -20.68 2.10
C GLU A 83 13.65 -20.34 2.35
N SER A 84 13.38 -19.30 3.16
CA SER A 84 12.00 -18.81 3.40
C SER A 84 11.31 -18.27 2.15
N PHE A 85 12.07 -17.94 1.10
CA PHE A 85 11.57 -17.49 -0.21
C PHE A 85 11.56 -18.59 -1.27
N ARG A 86 11.87 -19.84 -0.90
CA ARG A 86 11.83 -20.94 -1.83
C ARG A 86 10.39 -21.20 -2.28
N ILE A 87 10.16 -21.13 -3.59
CA ILE A 87 8.85 -21.45 -4.17
C ILE A 87 8.62 -22.94 -3.92
N THR A 88 7.63 -23.24 -3.10
CA THR A 88 7.23 -24.64 -2.86
C THR A 88 6.35 -25.13 -4.00
N SER A 89 6.44 -26.42 -4.31
CA SER A 89 5.61 -27.09 -5.32
C SER A 89 4.11 -26.90 -5.07
N ALA A 90 3.70 -26.70 -3.81
CA ALA A 90 2.32 -26.45 -3.42
C ALA A 90 1.64 -25.30 -4.17
N MET A 91 2.39 -24.26 -4.54
CA MET A 91 1.84 -23.14 -5.33
C MET A 91 1.52 -23.57 -6.77
N LEU A 92 2.34 -24.42 -7.35
CA LEU A 92 2.12 -24.97 -8.70
C LEU A 92 1.02 -26.06 -8.70
N ASP A 93 0.84 -26.75 -7.58
CA ASP A 93 -0.15 -27.83 -7.46
C ASP A 93 -1.59 -27.29 -7.43
N ASP A 94 -1.82 -26.09 -6.91
CA ASP A 94 -3.12 -25.42 -6.98
C ASP A 94 -3.56 -25.17 -8.43
N TRP A 95 -2.63 -24.82 -9.30
CA TRP A 95 -2.91 -24.63 -10.73
C TRP A 95 -3.13 -25.94 -11.46
N LYS A 96 -2.36 -26.98 -11.15
CA LYS A 96 -2.55 -28.33 -11.74
C LYS A 96 -3.90 -28.95 -11.39
N GLN A 97 -4.43 -28.64 -10.21
CA GLN A 97 -5.74 -29.11 -9.75
C GLN A 97 -6.87 -28.08 -10.01
N ALA A 98 -6.64 -27.10 -10.89
CA ALA A 98 -7.64 -26.08 -11.19
C ALA A 98 -8.94 -26.71 -11.68
N ASN A 99 -10.06 -26.37 -11.05
CA ASN A 99 -11.39 -26.71 -11.55
C ASN A 99 -12.01 -25.47 -12.21
N LEU A 100 -12.97 -25.70 -13.10
CA LEU A 100 -13.61 -24.64 -13.88
C LEU A 100 -14.21 -23.54 -12.98
N VAL A 101 -14.87 -23.93 -11.89
CA VAL A 101 -15.52 -22.97 -10.96
C VAL A 101 -14.48 -22.05 -10.33
N TRP A 102 -13.36 -22.59 -9.86
CA TRP A 102 -12.29 -21.76 -9.28
C TRP A 102 -11.69 -20.81 -10.32
N VAL A 103 -11.44 -21.27 -11.54
CA VAL A 103 -10.91 -20.42 -12.63
C VAL A 103 -11.87 -19.26 -12.92
N LEU A 104 -13.18 -19.54 -13.03
CA LEU A 104 -14.19 -18.51 -13.26
C LEU A 104 -14.23 -17.48 -12.11
N LEU A 105 -14.13 -17.94 -10.86
CA LEU A 105 -14.08 -17.05 -9.70
C LEU A 105 -12.84 -16.15 -9.73
N ILE A 106 -11.66 -16.68 -10.06
CA ILE A 106 -10.43 -15.88 -10.17
C ILE A 106 -10.54 -14.86 -11.30
N ILE A 107 -11.12 -15.23 -12.45
CA ILE A 107 -11.37 -14.28 -13.55
C ILE A 107 -12.33 -13.18 -13.10
N LEU A 108 -13.39 -13.51 -12.37
CA LEU A 108 -14.35 -12.55 -11.87
C LEU A 108 -13.74 -11.59 -10.82
N ILE A 109 -12.92 -12.12 -9.90
CA ILE A 109 -12.14 -11.31 -8.95
C ILE A 109 -11.22 -10.35 -9.71
N GLY A 110 -10.48 -10.85 -10.71
CA GLY A 110 -9.61 -10.04 -11.55
C GLY A 110 -10.37 -8.95 -12.32
N TYR A 111 -11.57 -9.25 -12.81
CA TYR A 111 -12.43 -8.27 -13.46
C TYR A 111 -12.92 -7.19 -12.48
N CYS A 112 -13.37 -7.57 -11.28
CA CYS A 112 -13.77 -6.61 -10.25
C CYS A 112 -12.60 -5.69 -9.86
N GLU A 113 -11.40 -6.26 -9.74
CA GLU A 113 -10.19 -5.49 -9.42
C GLU A 113 -9.80 -4.54 -10.56
N TYR A 114 -9.88 -4.99 -11.80
CA TYR A 114 -9.67 -4.14 -12.97
C TYR A 114 -10.64 -2.95 -12.98
N MET A 115 -11.93 -3.18 -12.70
CA MET A 115 -12.94 -2.13 -12.62
C MET A 115 -12.66 -1.15 -11.49
N ASN A 116 -12.25 -1.65 -10.32
CA ASN A 116 -11.86 -0.81 -9.18
C ASN A 116 -10.62 0.04 -9.50
N PHE A 117 -9.59 -0.57 -10.07
CA PHE A 117 -8.37 0.12 -10.48
C PHE A 117 -8.67 1.21 -11.53
N SER A 118 -9.47 0.88 -12.53
CA SER A 118 -9.90 1.83 -13.56
C SER A 118 -10.68 3.00 -12.95
N LYS A 119 -11.60 2.72 -12.02
CA LYS A 119 -12.31 3.76 -11.27
C LYS A 119 -11.37 4.67 -10.50
N CYS A 120 -10.36 4.10 -9.83
CA CYS A 120 -9.34 4.88 -9.13
C CYS A 120 -8.57 5.81 -10.08
N MET A 121 -8.15 5.33 -11.23
CA MET A 121 -7.25 6.08 -12.11
C MET A 121 -7.97 7.12 -12.98
N PHE A 122 -9.22 6.85 -13.39
CA PHE A 122 -9.92 7.72 -14.32
C PHE A 122 -10.82 8.77 -13.64
N PHE A 123 -11.25 8.55 -12.40
CA PHE A 123 -12.08 9.53 -11.69
C PHE A 123 -11.24 10.37 -10.73
N PRO A 124 -11.37 11.70 -10.78
CA PRO A 124 -10.64 12.57 -9.85
C PRO A 124 -11.08 12.33 -8.40
N PRO A 125 -10.27 12.73 -7.41
CA PRO A 125 -10.72 12.78 -6.03
C PRO A 125 -11.95 13.70 -5.93
N SER A 126 -13.08 13.17 -5.48
CA SER A 126 -14.33 13.92 -5.33
C SER A 126 -14.87 13.89 -3.91
N ASP A 127 -14.25 13.11 -3.06
CA ASP A 127 -14.61 12.94 -1.68
C ASP A 127 -14.07 14.11 -0.83
N ARG A 128 -14.91 14.59 0.09
CA ARG A 128 -14.59 15.75 0.93
C ARG A 128 -13.34 15.52 1.77
N ASP A 129 -13.21 14.34 2.37
CA ASP A 129 -12.09 14.03 3.26
C ASP A 129 -10.77 13.90 2.49
N SER A 130 -10.82 13.34 1.27
CA SER A 130 -9.68 13.32 0.36
C SER A 130 -9.21 14.74 0.05
N LEU A 131 -10.14 15.59 -0.41
CA LEU A 131 -9.82 16.96 -0.86
C LEU A 131 -9.46 17.88 0.29
N ALA A 132 -10.12 17.77 1.45
CA ALA A 132 -9.91 18.66 2.58
C ALA A 132 -8.71 18.28 3.47
N ALA A 133 -8.28 17.02 3.44
CA ALA A 133 -7.29 16.52 4.38
C ALA A 133 -6.24 15.62 3.74
N PHE A 134 -6.59 14.39 3.37
CA PHE A 134 -5.59 13.36 3.10
C PHE A 134 -4.76 13.61 1.85
N ASP A 135 -5.42 13.84 0.72
CA ASP A 135 -4.77 14.05 -0.57
C ASP A 135 -4.05 15.40 -0.63
N THR A 136 -4.75 16.46 -0.20
CA THR A 136 -4.18 17.82 -0.17
C THR A 136 -2.95 17.91 0.71
N LEU A 137 -2.97 17.31 1.92
CA LEU A 137 -1.79 17.29 2.78
C LEU A 137 -0.64 16.51 2.17
N GLY A 138 -0.92 15.38 1.50
CA GLY A 138 0.10 14.65 0.75
C GLY A 138 0.71 15.49 -0.37
N PHE A 139 -0.13 16.20 -1.12
CA PHE A 139 0.33 17.08 -2.19
C PHE A 139 1.18 18.24 -1.67
N VAL A 140 0.73 18.96 -0.63
CA VAL A 140 1.47 20.07 -0.04
C VAL A 140 2.79 19.60 0.58
N ALA A 141 2.80 18.46 1.29
CA ALA A 141 4.03 17.88 1.81
C ALA A 141 5.06 17.58 0.71
N ALA A 142 4.60 17.16 -0.46
CA ALA A 142 5.47 16.96 -1.62
C ALA A 142 6.00 18.28 -2.20
N GLN A 143 5.19 19.34 -2.22
CA GLN A 143 5.60 20.68 -2.70
C GLN A 143 6.59 21.34 -1.73
N ASP A 144 6.32 21.27 -0.44
CA ASP A 144 7.15 21.87 0.60
C ASP A 144 8.38 21.03 0.96
N HIS A 145 8.47 19.81 0.41
CA HIS A 145 9.52 18.83 0.70
C HIS A 145 9.64 18.48 2.20
N THR A 146 8.57 18.62 2.96
CA THR A 146 8.50 18.33 4.39
C THR A 146 7.05 18.05 4.77
N TYR A 147 6.83 17.17 5.76
CA TYR A 147 5.50 16.92 6.30
C TYR A 147 5.26 17.71 7.60
N MET A 148 6.28 17.78 8.46
CA MET A 148 6.15 18.37 9.80
C MET A 148 6.18 19.90 9.80
N ARG A 149 6.71 20.49 8.73
CA ARG A 149 6.92 21.93 8.59
C ARG A 149 6.26 22.49 7.34
N MET A 150 5.12 21.88 6.96
CA MET A 150 4.35 22.36 5.80
C MET A 150 3.92 23.81 6.00
N SER A 151 3.94 24.60 4.92
CA SER A 151 3.48 25.98 4.88
C SER A 151 2.04 26.16 5.38
N LEU A 152 1.21 25.13 5.23
CA LEU A 152 -0.16 25.10 5.75
C LEU A 152 -0.25 25.23 7.28
N PHE A 153 0.81 24.91 8.00
CA PHE A 153 0.87 25.02 9.46
C PHE A 153 1.50 26.31 9.95
N ASP A 154 1.97 27.16 9.03
CA ASP A 154 2.51 28.46 9.36
C ASP A 154 1.36 29.42 9.74
N THR A 155 1.50 30.06 10.91
CA THR A 155 0.51 31.00 11.44
C THR A 155 0.29 32.21 10.53
N ASP A 156 1.32 32.60 9.78
CA ASP A 156 1.28 33.75 8.89
C ASP A 156 0.59 33.44 7.55
N TYR A 157 0.50 32.14 7.18
CA TYR A 157 -0.09 31.73 5.92
C TYR A 157 -1.63 31.85 5.93
N ASN A 158 -2.31 31.33 6.95
CA ASN A 158 -3.76 31.49 7.11
C ASN A 158 -4.23 31.07 8.53
N PRO A 159 -4.57 32.04 9.40
CA PRO A 159 -5.01 31.74 10.76
C PRO A 159 -6.32 30.91 10.83
N SER A 160 -7.10 30.84 9.75
CA SER A 160 -8.31 30.01 9.71
C SER A 160 -8.02 28.52 9.49
N ILE A 161 -6.85 28.16 8.96
CA ILE A 161 -6.44 26.76 8.72
C ILE A 161 -6.07 26.05 10.02
N HIS A 162 -5.68 26.76 11.07
CA HIS A 162 -5.53 26.15 12.39
C HIS A 162 -6.80 25.46 12.91
N ARG A 163 -7.95 25.77 12.35
CA ARG A 163 -9.21 25.07 12.63
C ARG A 163 -9.41 23.80 11.80
N ALA A 164 -8.65 23.61 10.73
CA ALA A 164 -8.62 22.37 9.96
C ALA A 164 -7.79 21.26 10.63
N GLY A 165 -7.41 21.46 11.89
CA GLY A 165 -6.60 20.55 12.70
C GLY A 165 -7.14 19.13 12.94
N GLY A 166 -8.29 18.79 12.39
CA GLY A 166 -8.75 17.40 12.36
C GLY A 166 -7.82 16.47 11.57
N SER A 167 -7.11 16.99 10.60
CA SER A 167 -6.19 16.20 9.76
C SER A 167 -4.87 15.86 10.44
N ILE A 168 -4.42 16.66 11.41
CA ILE A 168 -3.21 16.38 12.20
C ILE A 168 -3.46 15.29 13.24
N ALA A 169 -4.72 15.06 13.63
CA ALA A 169 -5.08 14.03 14.60
C ALA A 169 -4.91 12.60 14.05
N TYR A 170 -4.76 12.42 12.76
CA TYR A 170 -4.53 11.12 12.13
C TYR A 170 -3.03 10.83 12.00
N ALA A 171 -2.67 9.56 12.22
CA ALA A 171 -1.30 9.10 11.98
C ALA A 171 -0.88 9.45 10.54
N PRO A 172 0.34 9.94 10.31
CA PRO A 172 0.79 10.50 9.04
C PRO A 172 0.93 9.48 7.90
N PHE A 173 0.64 8.21 8.15
CA PHE A 173 0.82 7.12 7.20
C PHE A 173 0.14 7.39 5.85
N VAL A 174 -1.13 7.79 5.86
CA VAL A 174 -1.91 8.00 4.63
C VAL A 174 -1.38 9.19 3.84
N GLN A 175 -1.22 10.33 4.50
CA GLN A 175 -0.73 11.55 3.88
C GLN A 175 0.70 11.39 3.34
N MET A 176 1.57 10.72 4.09
CA MET A 176 2.94 10.45 3.64
C MET A 176 3.00 9.43 2.51
N SER A 177 2.06 8.47 2.47
CA SER A 177 1.92 7.57 1.34
C SER A 177 1.53 8.32 0.05
N TYR A 178 0.67 9.33 0.18
CA TYR A 178 0.29 10.18 -0.95
C TYR A 178 1.43 11.13 -1.33
N ALA A 179 2.10 11.74 -0.35
CA ALA A 179 3.30 12.55 -0.59
C ALA A 179 4.37 11.75 -1.35
N TYR A 180 4.55 10.47 -1.02
CA TYR A 180 5.53 9.61 -1.69
C TYR A 180 5.33 9.57 -3.21
N VAL A 181 4.11 9.32 -3.68
CA VAL A 181 3.87 9.25 -5.13
C VAL A 181 3.92 10.62 -5.79
N TYR A 182 3.48 11.69 -5.12
CA TYR A 182 3.62 13.06 -5.63
C TYR A 182 5.09 13.49 -5.73
N ILE A 183 5.93 13.19 -4.75
CA ILE A 183 7.38 13.42 -4.78
C ILE A 183 8.03 12.69 -5.98
N LEU A 184 7.52 11.53 -6.35
CA LEU A 184 8.00 10.76 -7.49
C LEU A 184 7.43 11.23 -8.84
N GLY A 185 6.59 12.27 -8.84
CA GLY A 185 6.03 12.90 -10.03
C GLY A 185 4.72 12.27 -10.52
N ALA A 186 3.94 11.64 -9.64
CA ALA A 186 2.59 11.24 -9.97
C ALA A 186 1.66 12.45 -10.08
N GLU A 187 0.70 12.39 -11.00
CA GLU A 187 -0.35 13.40 -11.14
C GLU A 187 -1.49 13.20 -10.11
N THR A 188 -1.59 12.02 -9.52
CA THR A 188 -2.64 11.65 -8.56
C THR A 188 -2.12 10.67 -7.51
N SER A 189 -2.62 10.78 -6.29
CA SER A 189 -2.35 9.83 -5.21
C SER A 189 -3.13 8.51 -5.34
N LYS A 190 -4.14 8.45 -6.20
CA LYS A 190 -5.13 7.36 -6.25
C LYS A 190 -4.56 5.99 -6.65
N SER A 191 -3.34 5.95 -7.16
CA SER A 191 -2.58 4.70 -7.30
C SER A 191 -2.35 3.99 -5.96
N ILE A 192 -2.23 4.73 -4.85
CA ILE A 192 -2.00 4.15 -3.52
C ILE A 192 -3.21 3.34 -3.02
N PRO A 193 -4.44 3.91 -2.89
CA PRO A 193 -5.59 3.11 -2.47
C PRO A 193 -5.89 1.97 -3.44
N ALA A 194 -5.71 2.16 -4.75
CA ALA A 194 -5.88 1.09 -5.73
C ALA A 194 -4.94 -0.10 -5.48
N LEU A 195 -3.65 0.16 -5.27
CA LEU A 195 -2.67 -0.87 -4.96
C LEU A 195 -2.91 -1.48 -3.57
N MET A 196 -3.21 -0.67 -2.56
CA MET A 196 -3.55 -1.18 -1.23
C MET A 196 -4.71 -2.18 -1.28
N TYR A 197 -5.75 -1.86 -2.04
CA TYR A 197 -6.90 -2.75 -2.20
C TYR A 197 -6.52 -4.04 -2.95
N LEU A 198 -5.81 -3.95 -4.06
CA LEU A 198 -5.32 -5.12 -4.81
C LEU A 198 -4.52 -6.07 -3.90
N PHE A 199 -3.55 -5.53 -3.19
CA PHE A 199 -2.70 -6.33 -2.31
C PHE A 199 -3.46 -6.88 -1.09
N PHE A 200 -4.44 -6.13 -0.57
CA PHE A 200 -5.37 -6.62 0.45
C PHE A 200 -6.20 -7.82 -0.05
N VAL A 201 -6.76 -7.75 -1.25
CA VAL A 201 -7.53 -8.86 -1.86
C VAL A 201 -6.65 -10.11 -1.99
N ILE A 202 -5.39 -9.95 -2.43
CA ILE A 202 -4.44 -11.07 -2.54
C ILE A 202 -4.11 -11.66 -1.16
N ALA A 203 -3.86 -10.81 -0.15
CA ALA A 203 -3.59 -11.26 1.21
C ALA A 203 -4.78 -12.00 1.81
N PHE A 204 -5.98 -11.44 1.67
CA PHE A 204 -7.23 -12.02 2.17
C PHE A 204 -7.48 -13.40 1.56
N TYR A 205 -7.35 -13.54 0.24
CA TYR A 205 -7.42 -14.83 -0.43
C TYR A 205 -6.38 -15.81 0.14
N GLY A 206 -5.13 -15.39 0.30
CA GLY A 206 -4.04 -16.22 0.82
C GLY A 206 -4.33 -16.75 2.24
N ILE A 207 -4.82 -15.89 3.13
CA ILE A 207 -5.19 -16.24 4.51
C ILE A 207 -6.33 -17.24 4.53
N LEU A 208 -7.38 -17.02 3.75
CA LEU A 208 -8.50 -17.95 3.65
C LEU A 208 -8.06 -19.29 3.06
N ARG A 209 -7.23 -19.25 2.02
CA ARG A 209 -6.73 -20.45 1.34
C ARG A 209 -5.94 -21.39 2.27
N ARG A 210 -5.32 -20.86 3.29
CA ARG A 210 -4.59 -21.65 4.31
C ARG A 210 -5.53 -22.59 5.08
N ASN A 211 -6.75 -22.14 5.36
CA ASN A 211 -7.69 -22.83 6.24
C ASN A 211 -8.88 -23.44 5.50
N THR A 212 -9.06 -23.12 4.22
CA THR A 212 -10.20 -23.57 3.40
C THR A 212 -9.75 -24.09 2.04
N GLY A 213 -10.68 -24.71 1.32
CA GLY A 213 -10.45 -25.10 -0.08
C GLY A 213 -10.34 -23.87 -0.99
N LYS A 214 -9.58 -23.99 -2.09
CA LYS A 214 -9.32 -22.88 -3.02
C LYS A 214 -10.59 -22.22 -3.59
N THR A 215 -11.62 -23.03 -3.88
CA THR A 215 -12.90 -22.52 -4.39
C THR A 215 -13.66 -21.73 -3.33
N VAL A 216 -13.66 -22.20 -2.07
CA VAL A 216 -14.28 -21.50 -0.95
C VAL A 216 -13.53 -20.19 -0.67
N ALA A 217 -12.20 -20.21 -0.66
CA ALA A 217 -11.39 -19.00 -0.50
C ALA A 217 -11.69 -17.96 -1.59
N ALA A 218 -11.75 -18.38 -2.86
CA ALA A 218 -12.07 -17.49 -3.97
C ALA A 218 -13.49 -16.93 -3.87
N LEU A 219 -14.48 -17.77 -3.54
CA LEU A 219 -15.86 -17.33 -3.35
C LEU A 219 -16.01 -16.31 -2.20
N SER A 220 -15.39 -16.59 -1.06
CA SER A 220 -15.40 -15.67 0.08
C SER A 220 -14.68 -14.35 -0.22
N THR A 221 -13.60 -14.39 -0.99
CA THR A 221 -12.91 -13.19 -1.46
C THR A 221 -13.81 -12.36 -2.36
N LEU A 222 -14.51 -12.98 -3.31
CA LEU A 222 -15.46 -12.29 -4.15
C LEU A 222 -16.60 -11.66 -3.35
N PHE A 223 -17.17 -12.37 -2.36
CA PHE A 223 -18.20 -11.80 -1.49
C PHE A 223 -17.71 -10.60 -0.69
N MET A 224 -16.48 -10.67 -0.16
CA MET A 224 -15.85 -9.53 0.51
C MET A 224 -15.72 -8.32 -0.43
N MET A 225 -15.26 -8.55 -1.68
CA MET A 225 -15.13 -7.47 -2.67
C MET A 225 -16.47 -6.86 -3.07
N MET A 226 -17.56 -7.63 -3.05
CA MET A 226 -18.91 -7.16 -3.38
C MET A 226 -19.62 -6.47 -2.21
N ALA A 227 -19.03 -6.43 -1.01
CA ALA A 227 -19.61 -5.69 0.11
C ALA A 227 -19.73 -4.20 -0.24
N PRO A 228 -20.89 -3.55 0.03
CA PRO A 228 -21.13 -2.16 -0.36
C PRO A 228 -20.04 -1.19 0.12
N GLU A 229 -19.57 -1.35 1.34
CA GLU A 229 -18.50 -0.53 1.90
C GLU A 229 -17.18 -0.71 1.13
N MET A 230 -16.85 -1.94 0.74
CA MET A 230 -15.65 -2.21 -0.04
C MET A 230 -15.73 -1.57 -1.42
N LEU A 231 -16.87 -1.67 -2.09
CA LEU A 231 -17.09 -1.04 -3.39
C LEU A 231 -17.09 0.49 -3.31
N ALA A 232 -17.61 1.06 -2.22
CA ALA A 232 -17.64 2.51 -2.02
C ALA A 232 -16.25 3.08 -1.71
N PHE A 233 -15.52 2.48 -0.77
CA PHE A 233 -14.30 3.06 -0.21
C PHE A 233 -13.01 2.59 -0.88
N SER A 234 -13.01 1.49 -1.64
CA SER A 234 -11.81 0.95 -2.30
C SER A 234 -11.16 1.90 -3.29
N SER A 235 -11.94 2.84 -3.84
CA SER A 235 -11.50 3.82 -4.85
C SER A 235 -11.33 5.24 -4.32
N LEU A 236 -11.55 5.47 -3.03
CA LEU A 236 -11.42 6.80 -2.42
C LEU A 236 -10.03 6.99 -1.80
N SER A 237 -9.51 8.21 -1.90
CA SER A 237 -8.23 8.58 -1.26
C SER A 237 -8.42 8.87 0.23
N THR A 238 -9.10 7.97 0.95
CA THR A 238 -9.40 8.05 2.38
C THR A 238 -8.60 7.01 3.18
N THR A 239 -8.71 7.07 4.51
CA THR A 239 -8.04 6.13 5.42
C THR A 239 -8.65 4.73 5.42
N ASN A 240 -9.90 4.56 5.00
CA ASN A 240 -10.70 3.37 5.27
C ASN A 240 -10.09 2.08 4.73
N VAL A 241 -9.72 2.03 3.46
CA VAL A 241 -9.10 0.83 2.87
C VAL A 241 -7.70 0.58 3.41
N MET A 242 -6.93 1.63 3.66
CA MET A 242 -5.59 1.51 4.25
C MET A 242 -5.65 0.95 5.66
N GLN A 243 -6.60 1.39 6.49
CA GLN A 243 -6.80 0.87 7.84
C GLN A 243 -7.22 -0.60 7.82
N LEU A 244 -8.16 -0.99 6.96
CA LEU A 244 -8.57 -2.39 6.81
C LEU A 244 -7.39 -3.29 6.41
N SER A 245 -6.55 -2.83 5.50
CA SER A 245 -5.34 -3.55 5.07
C SER A 245 -4.35 -3.77 6.22
N LEU A 246 -4.26 -2.84 7.16
CA LEU A 246 -3.32 -2.89 8.29
C LEU A 246 -3.87 -3.60 9.52
N ILE A 247 -5.19 -3.56 9.76
CA ILE A 247 -5.81 -4.20 10.93
C ILE A 247 -5.78 -5.73 10.83
N HIS A 248 -5.70 -6.29 9.64
CA HIS A 248 -5.68 -7.74 9.43
C HIS A 248 -4.27 -8.35 9.37
N ILE A 249 -3.22 -7.55 9.59
CA ILE A 249 -1.82 -7.99 9.72
C ILE A 249 -1.48 -8.28 11.17
#